data_8f3a782225f96af7f1ff1a46c47e08dd
#
_entry.id   8f3a782225f96af7f1ff1a46c47e08dd
#
_cell.length_a   1.000
_cell.length_b   1.000
_cell.length_c   1.000
_cell.angle_alpha   90.00
_cell.angle_beta   90.00
_cell.angle_gamma   90.00
#
_symmetry.space_group_name_H-M   'P 1'
#
loop_
_entity.id
_entity.type
_entity.pdbx_description
1 polymer ?
#
loop_
_entity_poly.entity_id
_entity_poly.type
_entity_poly.pdbx_seq_one_letter_code
_entity_poly.pdbx_strand_id
1 'polypeptide(L)'
;LDPESRVSARSEAIRAIAWELERIANHIGDLGALAGDVAYLPTASYCGRIRGEFLNMTATICGNRFGRGLIVPGGVGFDIEMGRVLKIRDWMDRVTPELENALAIMFDSPSVLDRLENTGVVSAETAREIGLVGVAARASGIRRDVRMNLPYGWYRTAAPVACCVGSGDVFARAEIRRRE
;
A
#
# COMPACT_ATOMS: atom_id res chain seq x y z
N LEU A 1 -18.12 16.84 -19.68
CA LEU A 1 -17.00 17.33 -18.86
C LEU A 1 -16.24 18.34 -19.70
N ASP A 2 -16.12 19.55 -19.17
CA ASP A 2 -15.36 20.63 -19.80
C ASP A 2 -13.89 20.19 -19.94
N PRO A 3 -13.32 20.14 -21.16
CA PRO A 3 -11.92 19.77 -21.38
C PRO A 3 -10.92 20.73 -20.69
N GLU A 4 -11.36 21.94 -20.30
CA GLU A 4 -10.55 22.94 -19.63
C GLU A 4 -10.60 22.86 -18.10
N SER A 5 -11.47 22.04 -17.50
CA SER A 5 -11.55 21.86 -16.05
C SER A 5 -10.38 21.03 -15.53
N ARG A 6 -9.22 21.67 -15.35
CA ARG A 6 -8.06 21.04 -14.70
C ARG A 6 -8.32 20.86 -13.22
N VAL A 7 -8.09 19.65 -12.73
CA VAL A 7 -8.06 19.38 -11.28
C VAL A 7 -6.95 20.22 -10.64
N SER A 8 -7.26 20.91 -9.54
CA SER A 8 -6.26 21.74 -8.85
C SER A 8 -5.12 20.87 -8.29
N ALA A 9 -3.91 21.42 -8.23
CA ALA A 9 -2.75 20.72 -7.65
C ALA A 9 -3.01 20.24 -6.22
N ARG A 10 -3.77 21.01 -5.43
CA ARG A 10 -4.20 20.62 -4.09
C ARG A 10 -5.10 19.37 -4.12
N SER A 11 -6.08 19.34 -5.01
CA SER A 11 -6.95 18.16 -5.19
C SER A 11 -6.17 16.94 -5.66
N GLU A 12 -5.20 17.11 -6.54
CA GLU A 12 -4.32 16.01 -6.97
C GLU A 12 -3.50 15.46 -5.81
N ALA A 13 -2.96 16.33 -4.94
CA ALA A 13 -2.22 15.91 -3.74
C ALA A 13 -3.12 15.15 -2.76
N ILE A 14 -4.34 15.63 -2.51
CA ILE A 14 -5.30 14.95 -1.62
C ILE A 14 -5.69 13.57 -2.17
N ARG A 15 -5.92 13.47 -3.48
CA ARG A 15 -6.18 12.18 -4.14
C ARG A 15 -5.03 11.21 -3.96
N ALA A 16 -3.78 11.67 -4.10
CA ALA A 16 -2.60 10.86 -3.90
C ALA A 16 -2.49 10.37 -2.45
N ILE A 17 -2.71 11.26 -1.47
CA ILE A 17 -2.74 10.89 -0.04
C ILE A 17 -3.80 9.82 0.23
N ALA A 18 -5.03 10.01 -0.26
CA ALA A 18 -6.12 9.05 -0.08
C ALA A 18 -5.75 7.67 -0.65
N TRP A 19 -5.15 7.65 -1.82
CA TRP A 19 -4.74 6.43 -2.49
C TRP A 19 -3.60 5.70 -1.76
N GLU A 20 -2.59 6.44 -1.29
CA GLU A 20 -1.50 5.83 -0.54
C GLU A 20 -1.98 5.31 0.83
N LEU A 21 -2.88 6.00 1.52
CA LEU A 21 -3.49 5.50 2.77
C LEU A 21 -4.27 4.20 2.53
N GLU A 22 -5.05 4.12 1.45
CA GLU A 22 -5.76 2.90 1.07
C GLU A 22 -4.78 1.77 0.72
N ARG A 23 -3.74 2.07 -0.05
CA ARG A 23 -2.71 1.08 -0.45
C ARG A 23 -1.98 0.52 0.77
N ILE A 24 -1.54 1.38 1.69
CA ILE A 24 -0.89 0.96 2.94
C ILE A 24 -1.85 0.07 3.77
N ALA A 25 -3.10 0.50 3.93
CA ALA A 25 -4.10 -0.29 4.66
C ALA A 25 -4.32 -1.68 4.03
N ASN A 26 -4.30 -1.79 2.69
CA ASN A 26 -4.41 -3.07 1.99
C ASN A 26 -3.14 -3.92 2.15
N HIS A 27 -1.95 -3.34 2.04
CA HIS A 27 -0.70 -4.08 2.26
C HIS A 27 -0.58 -4.62 3.68
N ILE A 28 -0.95 -3.83 4.69
CA ILE A 28 -0.98 -4.27 6.08
C ILE A 28 -2.01 -5.40 6.26
N GLY A 29 -3.18 -5.28 5.63
CA GLY A 29 -4.21 -6.32 5.64
C GLY A 29 -3.72 -7.64 5.04
N ASP A 30 -3.05 -7.58 3.90
CA ASP A 30 -2.49 -8.75 3.22
C ASP A 30 -1.37 -9.41 4.04
N LEU A 31 -0.48 -8.61 4.64
CA LEU A 31 0.58 -9.13 5.52
C LEU A 31 0.00 -9.78 6.78
N GLY A 32 -1.04 -9.19 7.35
CA GLY A 32 -1.77 -9.78 8.47
C GLY A 32 -2.47 -11.09 8.11
N ALA A 33 -3.06 -11.18 6.91
CA ALA A 33 -3.67 -12.39 6.40
C ALA A 33 -2.62 -13.50 6.19
N LEU A 34 -1.50 -13.18 5.55
CA LEU A 34 -0.37 -14.12 5.39
C LEU A 34 0.15 -14.64 6.73
N ALA A 35 0.30 -13.75 7.73
CA ALA A 35 0.67 -14.16 9.07
C ALA A 35 -0.35 -15.13 9.69
N GLY A 36 -1.63 -14.91 9.47
CA GLY A 36 -2.72 -15.80 9.89
C GLY A 36 -2.65 -17.16 9.20
N ASP A 37 -2.42 -17.19 7.89
CA ASP A 37 -2.33 -18.40 7.08
C ASP A 37 -1.18 -19.34 7.51
N VAL A 38 -0.08 -18.76 7.98
CA VAL A 38 1.05 -19.53 8.55
C VAL A 38 0.96 -19.68 10.07
N ALA A 39 -0.18 -19.39 10.68
CA ALA A 39 -0.47 -19.45 12.10
C ALA A 39 0.45 -18.56 12.97
N TYR A 40 0.98 -17.47 12.42
CA TYR A 40 1.79 -16.50 13.16
C TYR A 40 0.89 -15.38 13.74
N LEU A 41 0.08 -15.76 14.73
CA LEU A 41 -1.01 -14.95 15.26
C LEU A 41 -0.61 -13.59 15.88
N PRO A 42 0.56 -13.42 16.53
CA PRO A 42 0.95 -12.11 17.06
C PRO A 42 0.97 -11.03 15.97
N THR A 43 1.69 -11.25 14.87
CA THR A 43 1.75 -10.31 13.75
C THR A 43 0.39 -10.13 13.08
N ALA A 44 -0.39 -11.21 12.91
CA ALA A 44 -1.75 -11.12 12.36
C ALA A 44 -2.63 -10.15 13.18
N SER A 45 -2.59 -10.25 14.51
CA SER A 45 -3.35 -9.37 15.41
C SER A 45 -2.89 -7.93 15.34
N TYR A 46 -1.56 -7.68 15.38
CA TYR A 46 -1.01 -6.31 15.25
C TYR A 46 -1.35 -5.67 13.91
N CYS A 47 -1.19 -6.38 12.80
CA CYS A 47 -1.56 -5.89 11.47
C CYS A 47 -3.04 -5.53 11.40
N GLY A 48 -3.93 -6.35 11.99
CA GLY A 48 -5.36 -6.06 12.05
C GLY A 48 -5.67 -4.74 12.74
N ARG A 49 -5.05 -4.49 13.90
CA ARG A 49 -5.16 -3.23 14.64
C ARG A 49 -4.59 -2.05 13.85
N ILE A 50 -3.35 -2.18 13.37
CA ILE A 50 -2.64 -1.09 12.67
C ILE A 50 -3.34 -0.72 11.36
N ARG A 51 -3.87 -1.69 10.61
CA ARG A 51 -4.73 -1.42 9.46
C ARG A 51 -5.89 -0.50 9.82
N GLY A 52 -6.50 -0.71 10.98
CA GLY A 52 -7.56 0.16 11.51
C GLY A 52 -7.10 1.61 11.68
N GLU A 53 -5.85 1.84 12.11
CA GLU A 53 -5.29 3.20 12.27
C GLU A 53 -5.23 3.93 10.91
N PHE A 54 -4.72 3.30 9.86
CA PHE A 54 -4.66 3.89 8.51
C PHE A 54 -6.05 4.15 7.93
N LEU A 55 -7.01 3.25 8.13
CA LEU A 55 -8.39 3.48 7.76
C LEU A 55 -9.03 4.65 8.52
N ASN A 56 -8.68 4.83 9.80
CA ASN A 56 -9.14 5.97 10.60
C ASN A 56 -8.48 7.29 10.18
N MET A 57 -7.23 7.27 9.67
CA MET A 57 -6.63 8.46 9.04
C MET A 57 -7.46 8.90 7.82
N THR A 58 -7.90 7.98 6.98
CA THR A 58 -8.83 8.28 5.87
C THR A 58 -10.16 8.86 6.39
N ALA A 59 -10.71 8.29 7.47
CA ALA A 59 -11.92 8.82 8.10
C ALA A 59 -11.72 10.25 8.65
N THR A 60 -10.53 10.61 9.10
CA THR A 60 -10.22 11.97 9.54
C THR A 60 -10.33 12.98 8.40
N ILE A 61 -10.13 12.56 7.15
CA ILE A 61 -10.23 13.42 5.96
C ILE A 61 -11.70 13.61 5.56
N CYS A 62 -12.45 12.53 5.39
CA CYS A 62 -13.77 12.56 4.75
C CYS A 62 -14.91 11.97 5.60
N GLY A 63 -14.69 11.65 6.87
CA GLY A 63 -15.70 11.05 7.74
C GLY A 63 -16.01 9.58 7.45
N ASN A 64 -15.36 8.97 6.47
CA ASN A 64 -15.56 7.57 6.10
C ASN A 64 -14.22 6.84 5.96
N ARG A 65 -14.03 5.72 6.65
CA ARG A 65 -12.78 4.96 6.68
C ARG A 65 -12.40 4.32 5.33
N PHE A 66 -13.32 4.23 4.39
CA PHE A 66 -13.09 3.72 3.03
C PHE A 66 -13.07 4.84 1.99
N GLY A 67 -12.99 6.11 2.40
CA GLY A 67 -12.84 7.24 1.49
C GLY A 67 -14.08 7.55 0.64
N ARG A 68 -15.29 7.14 1.06
CA ARG A 68 -16.51 7.43 0.30
C ARG A 68 -16.71 8.92 0.09
N GLY A 69 -16.90 9.32 -1.18
CA GLY A 69 -17.11 10.70 -1.56
C GLY A 69 -15.85 11.57 -1.48
N LEU A 70 -14.69 11.02 -1.13
CA LEU A 70 -13.45 11.78 -1.10
C LEU A 70 -12.98 12.14 -2.50
N ILE A 71 -12.97 11.18 -3.42
CA ILE A 71 -12.62 11.41 -4.82
C ILE A 71 -13.91 11.57 -5.63
N VAL A 72 -14.04 12.70 -6.30
CA VAL A 72 -15.20 13.04 -7.14
C VAL A 72 -14.74 13.52 -8.52
N PRO A 73 -15.60 13.48 -9.55
CA PRO A 73 -15.28 14.09 -10.84
C PRO A 73 -14.88 15.55 -10.68
N GLY A 74 -13.76 15.94 -11.29
CA GLY A 74 -13.25 17.33 -11.23
C GLY A 74 -12.44 17.67 -9.98
N GLY A 75 -12.33 16.79 -8.95
CA GLY A 75 -11.55 17.14 -7.77
C GLY A 75 -11.71 16.19 -6.59
N VAL A 76 -11.91 16.75 -5.42
CA VAL A 76 -12.17 16.06 -4.15
C VAL A 76 -13.42 16.64 -3.49
N GLY A 77 -14.18 15.78 -2.79
CA GLY A 77 -15.37 16.19 -2.04
C GLY A 77 -15.05 16.82 -0.67
N PHE A 78 -13.82 16.67 -0.20
CA PHE A 78 -13.37 17.18 1.10
C PHE A 78 -11.98 17.78 0.96
N ASP A 79 -11.75 18.91 1.64
CA ASP A 79 -10.42 19.51 1.77
C ASP A 79 -9.76 19.07 3.08
N ILE A 80 -8.43 19.18 3.16
CA ILE A 80 -7.66 18.85 4.36
C ILE A 80 -7.01 20.14 4.88
N GLU A 81 -7.46 20.60 6.03
CA GLU A 81 -6.82 21.71 6.73
C GLU A 81 -5.43 21.32 7.24
N MET A 82 -4.52 22.29 7.37
CA MET A 82 -3.15 22.07 7.81
C MET A 82 -3.07 21.34 9.16
N GLY A 83 -3.94 21.66 10.10
CA GLY A 83 -4.02 20.99 11.39
C GLY A 83 -4.31 19.48 11.28
N ARG A 84 -5.15 19.09 10.33
CA ARG A 84 -5.41 17.66 10.05
C ARG A 84 -4.22 16.98 9.37
N VAL A 85 -3.53 17.67 8.46
CA VAL A 85 -2.31 17.16 7.83
C VAL A 85 -1.25 16.84 8.88
N LEU A 86 -0.99 17.78 9.80
CA LEU A 86 -0.04 17.59 10.90
C LEU A 86 -0.46 16.43 11.80
N LYS A 87 -1.74 16.35 12.16
CA LYS A 87 -2.28 15.25 12.96
C LYS A 87 -2.09 13.88 12.30
N ILE A 88 -2.35 13.77 11.00
CA ILE A 88 -2.16 12.51 10.25
C ILE A 88 -0.67 12.15 10.22
N ARG A 89 0.22 13.11 9.98
CA ARG A 89 1.66 12.88 9.98
C ARG A 89 2.16 12.38 11.34
N ASP A 90 1.82 13.08 12.42
CA ASP A 90 2.20 12.68 13.78
C ASP A 90 1.61 11.30 14.16
N TRP A 91 0.47 10.94 13.58
CA TRP A 91 -0.13 9.63 13.77
C TRP A 91 0.64 8.56 13.01
N MET A 92 1.04 8.80 11.76
CA MET A 92 1.90 7.89 10.99
C MET A 92 3.23 7.68 11.70
N ASP A 93 3.89 8.74 12.18
CA ASP A 93 5.18 8.68 12.89
C ASP A 93 5.12 7.78 14.14
N ARG A 94 3.96 7.67 14.79
CA ARG A 94 3.76 6.78 15.93
C ARG A 94 3.47 5.35 15.53
N VAL A 95 2.71 5.13 14.48
CA VAL A 95 2.20 3.81 14.11
C VAL A 95 3.20 3.04 13.24
N THR A 96 4.02 3.71 12.45
CA THR A 96 5.01 3.08 11.56
C THR A 96 6.01 2.20 12.32
N PRO A 97 6.64 2.65 13.41
CA PRO A 97 7.56 1.79 14.17
C PRO A 97 6.90 0.55 14.78
N GLU A 98 5.62 0.65 15.17
CA GLU A 98 4.88 -0.51 15.67
C GLU A 98 4.65 -1.56 14.57
N LEU A 99 4.35 -1.11 13.36
CA LEU A 99 4.23 -1.97 12.19
C LEU A 99 5.56 -2.63 11.84
N GLU A 100 6.63 -1.85 11.77
CA GLU A 100 7.98 -2.36 11.48
C GLU A 100 8.40 -3.45 12.47
N ASN A 101 8.19 -3.23 13.77
CA ASN A 101 8.48 -4.21 14.79
C ASN A 101 7.64 -5.49 14.65
N ALA A 102 6.34 -5.36 14.40
CA ALA A 102 5.45 -6.51 14.21
C ALA A 102 5.82 -7.33 12.98
N LEU A 103 6.27 -6.68 11.91
CA LEU A 103 6.72 -7.35 10.70
C LEU A 103 8.11 -7.96 10.87
N ALA A 104 9.04 -7.26 11.53
CA ALA A 104 10.39 -7.78 11.77
C ALA A 104 10.33 -9.14 12.49
N ILE A 105 9.54 -9.27 13.55
CA ILE A 105 9.38 -10.53 14.31
C ILE A 105 8.90 -11.67 13.38
N MET A 106 8.01 -11.41 12.45
CA MET A 106 7.51 -12.40 11.50
C MET A 106 8.58 -12.80 10.48
N PHE A 107 9.25 -11.81 9.89
CA PHE A 107 10.27 -12.02 8.85
C PHE A 107 11.60 -12.58 9.41
N ASP A 108 11.83 -12.49 10.72
CA ASP A 108 12.98 -13.10 11.39
C ASP A 108 12.69 -14.53 11.87
N SER A 109 11.46 -15.03 11.71
CA SER A 109 11.07 -16.37 12.15
C SER A 109 11.39 -17.42 11.09
N PRO A 110 12.33 -18.38 11.33
CA PRO A 110 12.67 -19.42 10.37
C PRO A 110 11.46 -20.27 9.95
N SER A 111 10.56 -20.57 10.87
CA SER A 111 9.37 -21.38 10.58
C SER A 111 8.37 -20.66 9.69
N VAL A 112 8.36 -19.33 9.68
CA VAL A 112 7.57 -18.53 8.75
C VAL A 112 8.24 -18.50 7.38
N LEU A 113 9.55 -18.23 7.35
CA LEU A 113 10.31 -18.18 6.11
C LEU A 113 10.21 -19.50 5.33
N ASP A 114 10.36 -20.65 5.99
CA ASP A 114 10.21 -21.99 5.38
C ASP A 114 8.85 -22.20 4.69
N ARG A 115 7.82 -21.48 5.12
CA ARG A 115 6.48 -21.57 4.51
C ARG A 115 6.26 -20.56 3.40
N LEU A 116 7.00 -19.44 3.38
CA LEU A 116 6.85 -18.37 2.41
C LEU A 116 7.81 -18.53 1.22
N GLU A 117 9.06 -18.92 1.51
CA GLU A 117 10.10 -19.08 0.49
C GLU A 117 9.83 -20.29 -0.41
N ASN A 118 10.08 -20.12 -1.70
CA ASN A 118 9.85 -21.13 -2.73
C ASN A 118 8.40 -21.65 -2.83
N THR A 119 7.45 -21.02 -2.15
CA THR A 119 6.03 -21.37 -2.18
C THR A 119 5.31 -20.57 -3.26
N GLY A 120 4.60 -21.25 -4.16
CA GLY A 120 3.80 -20.62 -5.22
C GLY A 120 4.63 -19.72 -6.13
N VAL A 121 5.76 -20.20 -6.58
CA VAL A 121 6.68 -19.47 -7.47
C VAL A 121 6.03 -19.22 -8.82
N VAL A 122 6.05 -17.95 -9.26
CA VAL A 122 5.65 -17.53 -10.60
C VAL A 122 6.85 -16.90 -11.29
N SER A 123 7.31 -17.50 -12.38
CA SER A 123 8.45 -16.97 -13.15
C SER A 123 8.11 -15.64 -13.81
N ALA A 124 9.13 -14.86 -14.15
CA ALA A 124 8.94 -13.62 -14.90
C ALA A 124 8.33 -13.86 -16.30
N GLU A 125 8.59 -15.02 -16.89
CA GLU A 125 8.02 -15.44 -18.18
C GLU A 125 6.53 -15.68 -18.04
N THR A 126 6.12 -16.60 -17.16
CA THR A 126 4.71 -16.86 -16.85
C THR A 126 3.96 -15.60 -16.45
N ALA A 127 4.59 -14.73 -15.62
CA ALA A 127 3.99 -13.49 -15.19
C ALA A 127 3.70 -12.54 -16.37
N ARG A 128 4.55 -12.52 -17.42
CA ARG A 128 4.29 -11.75 -18.65
C ARG A 128 3.20 -12.37 -19.51
N GLU A 129 3.22 -13.69 -19.68
CA GLU A 129 2.26 -14.42 -20.49
C GLU A 129 0.82 -14.24 -19.99
N ILE A 130 0.61 -14.34 -18.68
CA ILE A 130 -0.73 -14.16 -18.08
C ILE A 130 -1.06 -12.70 -17.75
N GLY A 131 -0.16 -11.77 -18.03
CA GLY A 131 -0.39 -10.33 -17.86
C GLY A 131 -0.46 -9.87 -16.40
N LEU A 132 0.37 -10.44 -15.50
CA LEU A 132 0.41 -10.01 -14.11
C LEU A 132 0.79 -8.54 -13.98
N VAL A 133 0.18 -7.86 -13.01
CA VAL A 133 0.41 -6.45 -12.66
C VAL A 133 0.63 -6.27 -11.15
N GLY A 134 1.02 -5.07 -10.74
CA GLY A 134 1.13 -4.69 -9.34
C GLY A 134 2.18 -5.50 -8.57
N VAL A 135 1.88 -5.83 -7.33
CA VAL A 135 2.76 -6.55 -6.41
C VAL A 135 3.20 -7.90 -6.99
N ALA A 136 2.29 -8.67 -7.59
CA ALA A 136 2.60 -9.99 -8.13
C ALA A 136 3.62 -9.92 -9.28
N ALA A 137 3.48 -8.95 -10.19
CA ALA A 137 4.44 -8.73 -11.27
C ALA A 137 5.82 -8.31 -10.73
N ARG A 138 5.86 -7.38 -9.77
CA ARG A 138 7.12 -6.92 -9.18
C ARG A 138 7.80 -7.99 -8.34
N ALA A 139 7.06 -8.87 -7.70
CA ALA A 139 7.59 -10.05 -7.00
C ALA A 139 8.23 -11.07 -7.96
N SER A 140 7.77 -11.13 -9.21
CA SER A 140 8.33 -11.96 -10.29
C SER A 140 9.40 -11.26 -11.15
N GLY A 141 9.99 -10.17 -10.66
CA GLY A 141 11.09 -9.45 -11.35
C GLY A 141 10.65 -8.48 -12.43
N ILE A 142 9.35 -8.21 -12.61
CA ILE A 142 8.85 -7.26 -13.60
C ILE A 142 8.73 -5.88 -12.93
N ARG A 143 9.69 -5.00 -13.21
CA ARG A 143 9.71 -3.62 -12.68
C ARG A 143 8.66 -2.76 -13.38
N ARG A 144 7.40 -2.93 -12.99
CA ARG A 144 6.26 -2.17 -13.53
C ARG A 144 5.40 -1.64 -12.41
N ASP A 145 5.32 -0.31 -12.32
CA ASP A 145 4.43 0.41 -11.42
C ASP A 145 3.74 1.51 -12.21
N VAL A 146 2.42 1.54 -12.19
CA VAL A 146 1.61 2.49 -12.95
C VAL A 146 1.88 3.94 -12.54
N ARG A 147 2.21 4.17 -11.28
CA ARG A 147 2.55 5.50 -10.75
C ARG A 147 3.83 6.07 -11.36
N MET A 148 4.73 5.19 -11.81
CA MET A 148 6.02 5.52 -12.41
C MET A 148 5.98 5.44 -13.94
N ASN A 149 5.36 4.39 -14.50
CA ASN A 149 5.38 4.14 -15.95
C ASN A 149 4.31 4.92 -16.71
N LEU A 150 3.18 5.23 -16.06
CA LEU A 150 2.06 6.01 -16.60
C LEU A 150 1.59 7.03 -15.55
N PRO A 151 2.46 7.96 -15.12
CA PRO A 151 2.17 8.85 -14.01
C PRO A 151 1.00 9.78 -14.36
N TYR A 152 0.09 9.97 -13.40
CA TYR A 152 -1.01 10.92 -13.51
C TYR A 152 -1.15 11.71 -12.19
N GLY A 153 -1.84 12.85 -12.27
CA GLY A 153 -2.03 13.73 -11.13
C GLY A 153 -0.69 14.06 -10.45
N TRP A 154 -0.65 13.97 -9.12
CA TRP A 154 0.52 14.26 -8.31
C TRP A 154 1.76 13.41 -8.65
N TYR A 155 1.57 12.17 -9.13
CA TYR A 155 2.69 11.29 -9.47
C TYR A 155 3.51 11.74 -10.68
N ARG A 156 3.06 12.73 -11.45
CA ARG A 156 3.86 13.39 -12.50
C ARG A 156 5.02 14.21 -11.92
N THR A 157 4.88 14.70 -10.69
CA THR A 157 5.89 15.50 -9.98
C THR A 157 6.65 14.72 -8.93
N ALA A 158 6.05 13.70 -8.35
CA ALA A 158 6.61 12.91 -7.24
C ALA A 158 6.31 11.41 -7.44
N ALA A 159 6.88 10.82 -8.49
CA ALA A 159 6.73 9.38 -8.72
C ALA A 159 7.51 8.57 -7.67
N PRO A 160 6.91 7.52 -7.08
CA PRO A 160 7.61 6.64 -6.14
C PRO A 160 8.62 5.76 -6.88
N VAL A 161 9.63 5.28 -6.16
CA VAL A 161 10.53 4.26 -6.68
C VAL A 161 9.85 2.89 -6.57
N ALA A 162 9.71 2.18 -7.68
CA ALA A 162 9.13 0.84 -7.68
C ALA A 162 10.04 -0.16 -6.97
N CYS A 163 9.53 -0.81 -5.93
CA CYS A 163 10.16 -1.96 -5.31
C CYS A 163 10.00 -3.18 -6.22
N CYS A 164 11.06 -3.99 -6.39
CA CYS A 164 11.05 -5.19 -7.22
C CYS A 164 11.91 -6.28 -6.59
N VAL A 165 11.41 -7.51 -6.56
CA VAL A 165 12.09 -8.74 -6.12
C VAL A 165 11.94 -9.77 -7.23
N GLY A 166 12.78 -10.80 -7.30
CA GLY A 166 12.81 -11.70 -8.47
C GLY A 166 12.46 -13.15 -8.18
N SER A 167 12.27 -13.57 -6.91
CA SER A 167 12.00 -14.98 -6.58
C SER A 167 10.61 -15.46 -7.00
N GLY A 168 9.65 -14.56 -7.15
CA GLY A 168 8.30 -14.88 -7.63
C GLY A 168 7.41 -15.65 -6.66
N ASP A 169 7.88 -15.92 -5.46
CA ASP A 169 7.20 -16.72 -4.44
C ASP A 169 6.33 -15.86 -3.48
N VAL A 170 5.75 -16.50 -2.48
CA VAL A 170 4.95 -15.81 -1.46
C VAL A 170 5.82 -14.84 -0.66
N PHE A 171 7.08 -15.22 -0.35
CA PHE A 171 8.00 -14.34 0.34
C PHE A 171 8.23 -13.04 -0.44
N ALA A 172 8.52 -13.12 -1.75
CA ALA A 172 8.70 -11.94 -2.58
C ALA A 172 7.46 -11.04 -2.58
N ARG A 173 6.27 -11.62 -2.64
CA ARG A 173 5.01 -10.86 -2.58
C ARG A 173 4.79 -10.19 -1.23
N ALA A 174 5.19 -10.83 -0.13
CA ALA A 174 5.16 -10.25 1.22
C ALA A 174 6.19 -9.13 1.36
N GLU A 175 7.42 -9.36 0.90
CA GLU A 175 8.52 -8.40 0.99
C GLU A 175 8.27 -7.12 0.19
N ILE A 176 7.64 -7.21 -1.00
CA ILE A 176 7.21 -6.02 -1.75
C ILE A 176 6.22 -5.18 -0.92
N ARG A 177 5.21 -5.82 -0.31
CA ARG A 177 4.23 -5.12 0.52
C ARG A 177 4.85 -4.46 1.76
N ARG A 178 5.86 -5.12 2.34
CA ARG A 178 6.61 -4.57 3.47
C ARG A 178 7.39 -3.31 3.10
N ARG A 179 7.98 -3.30 1.89
CA ARG A 179 8.83 -2.18 1.42
C ARG A 179 8.05 -1.00 0.87
N GLU A 180 6.82 -1.19 0.46
CA GLU A 180 5.93 -0.16 -0.08
C GLU A 180 5.00 0.44 0.97
#